data_f9468e1995d789db1d4e30cee57a2540
#
_entry.id   f9468e1995d789db1d4e30cee57a2540
#
_cell.length_a   1.000
_cell.length_b   1.000
_cell.length_c   1.000
_cell.angle_alpha   90.00
_cell.angle_beta   90.00
_cell.angle_gamma   90.00
#
_symmetry.space_group_name_H-M   'P 1'
#
loop_
_entity.id
_entity.type
_entity.pdbx_description
1 polymer ?
#
loop_
_entity_poly.entity_id
_entity_poly.type
_entity_poly.pdbx_seq_one_letter_code
_entity_poly.pdbx_strand_id
1 'polypeptide(L)' 'MEFTEYLMNKHQLKKGERKLREISVGQYENRLINMEREGIYRGEQVIDDELETRLSKRYKDWKTYRRTIRFFIDSKGY' A
#
# COMPACT_ATOMS: atom_id res chain seq x y z
N MET A 1 2.13 -10.26 -9.03
CA MET A 1 3.12 -9.25 -9.47
C MET A 1 3.80 -8.66 -8.24
N GLU A 2 5.07 -8.41 -8.34
CA GLU A 2 5.80 -7.76 -7.26
C GLU A 2 5.28 -6.34 -7.02
N PHE A 3 5.32 -5.87 -5.78
CA PHE A 3 4.73 -4.59 -5.40
C PHE A 3 5.34 -3.41 -6.18
N THR A 4 6.66 -3.35 -6.27
CA THR A 4 7.34 -2.29 -7.02
C THR A 4 6.93 -2.28 -8.49
N GLU A 5 6.92 -3.44 -9.12
CA GLU A 5 6.48 -3.56 -10.52
C GLU A 5 5.04 -3.11 -10.68
N TYR A 6 4.17 -3.52 -9.75
CA TYR A 6 2.77 -3.13 -9.79
C TYR A 6 2.62 -1.60 -9.72
N LEU A 7 3.33 -0.96 -8.78
CA LEU A 7 3.27 0.50 -8.62
C LEU A 7 3.75 1.23 -9.87
N MET A 8 4.79 0.72 -10.51
CA MET A 8 5.35 1.35 -11.71
C MET A 8 4.47 1.16 -12.94
N ASN A 9 3.66 0.12 -12.99
CA ASN A 9 2.88 -0.26 -14.16
C ASN A 9 1.37 -0.22 -13.97
N LYS A 10 0.87 0.15 -12.79
CA LYS A 10 -0.56 0.09 -12.52
C LYS A 10 -1.39 1.00 -13.44
N HIS A 11 -0.80 2.05 -13.97
CA HIS A 11 -1.46 2.94 -14.94
C HIS A 11 -1.76 2.22 -16.25
N GLN A 12 -1.04 1.15 -16.56
CA GLN A 12 -1.28 0.31 -17.75
C GLN A 12 -2.21 -0.87 -17.42
N LEU A 13 -2.20 -1.33 -16.15
CA LEU A 13 -2.99 -2.47 -15.74
C LEU A 13 -4.43 -2.10 -15.39
N LYS A 14 -4.65 -0.88 -14.93
CA LYS A 14 -5.97 -0.37 -14.54
C LYS A 14 -6.31 0.89 -15.31
N LYS A 15 -7.47 0.90 -15.92
CA LYS A 15 -7.98 2.07 -16.64
C LYS A 15 -8.21 3.23 -15.66
N GLY A 16 -7.76 4.43 -16.04
CA GLY A 16 -7.96 5.62 -15.24
C GLY A 16 -6.90 5.89 -14.21
N GLU A 17 -5.94 4.99 -14.04
CA GLU A 17 -4.84 5.19 -13.11
C GLU A 17 -3.74 6.06 -13.72
N ARG A 18 -3.17 6.95 -12.91
CA ARG A 18 -2.05 7.78 -13.33
C ARG A 18 -0.73 7.07 -13.09
N LYS A 19 0.26 7.34 -13.95
CA LYS A 19 1.61 6.86 -13.73
C LYS A 19 2.19 7.52 -12.49
N LEU A 20 2.71 6.72 -11.57
CA LEU A 20 3.38 7.23 -10.37
C LEU A 20 4.81 7.67 -10.71
N ARG A 21 5.26 8.73 -10.05
CA ARG A 21 6.66 9.15 -10.11
C ARG A 21 7.51 8.15 -9.32
N GLU A 22 8.79 8.02 -9.69
CA GLU A 22 9.71 7.12 -8.98
C GLU A 22 9.78 7.44 -7.48
N ILE A 23 9.79 8.72 -7.12
CA ILE A 23 9.81 9.12 -5.71
C ILE A 23 8.57 8.63 -4.96
N SER A 24 7.41 8.66 -5.62
CA SER A 24 6.16 8.15 -5.01
C SER A 24 6.21 6.65 -4.83
N VAL A 25 6.76 5.92 -5.81
CA VAL A 25 6.94 4.47 -5.70
C VAL A 25 7.79 4.15 -4.47
N GLY A 26 8.92 4.84 -4.31
CA GLY A 26 9.79 4.66 -3.14
C GLY A 26 9.09 4.97 -1.82
N GLN A 27 8.26 5.99 -1.79
CA GLN A 27 7.49 6.34 -0.59
C GLN A 27 6.50 5.25 -0.21
N TYR A 28 5.80 4.67 -1.18
CA TYR A 28 4.87 3.56 -0.91
C TYR A 28 5.62 2.33 -0.40
N GLU A 29 6.77 2.01 -1.00
CA GLU A 29 7.59 0.90 -0.54
C GLU A 29 8.05 1.09 0.90
N ASN A 30 8.54 2.29 1.24
CA ASN A 30 8.99 2.60 2.59
C ASN A 30 7.86 2.53 3.62
N ARG A 31 6.66 3.01 3.26
CA ARG A 31 5.50 2.92 4.14
C ARG A 31 5.15 1.46 4.44
N LEU A 32 5.17 0.61 3.42
CA LEU A 32 4.88 -0.81 3.61
C LEU A 32 5.91 -1.45 4.54
N ILE A 33 7.19 -1.22 4.29
CA ILE A 33 8.28 -1.76 5.11
C ILE A 33 8.11 -1.31 6.57
N ASN A 34 7.81 -0.04 6.78
CA ASN A 34 7.63 0.50 8.13
C ASN A 34 6.45 -0.16 8.85
N MET A 35 5.32 -0.32 8.16
CA MET A 35 4.15 -0.98 8.75
C MET A 35 4.43 -2.43 9.11
N GLU A 36 5.16 -3.13 8.27
CA GLU A 36 5.53 -4.53 8.55
C GLU A 36 6.50 -4.62 9.72
N ARG A 37 7.50 -3.73 9.75
CA ARG A 37 8.48 -3.70 10.84
C ARG A 37 7.83 -3.42 12.19
N GLU A 38 6.83 -2.54 12.21
CA GLU A 38 6.15 -2.16 13.45
C GLU A 38 5.02 -3.12 13.83
N GLY A 39 4.77 -4.13 13.02
CA GLY A 39 3.69 -5.09 13.28
C GLY A 39 2.29 -4.52 13.05
N ILE A 40 2.18 -3.39 12.39
CA ILE A 40 0.89 -2.78 12.06
C ILE A 40 0.22 -3.57 10.94
N TYR A 41 0.97 -3.87 9.88
CA TYR A 41 0.49 -4.73 8.80
C TYR A 41 1.14 -6.10 8.91
N ARG A 42 0.32 -7.15 8.94
CA ARG A 42 0.77 -8.52 9.18
C ARG A 42 0.44 -9.46 8.03
N GLY A 43 0.30 -8.92 6.83
CA GLY A 43 -0.03 -9.71 5.66
C GLY A 43 -1.52 -9.93 5.45
N GLU A 44 -2.37 -9.13 6.09
CA GLU A 44 -3.81 -9.22 5.93
C GLU A 44 -4.18 -9.05 4.46
N GLN A 45 -5.15 -9.84 3.99
CA GLN A 45 -5.61 -9.80 2.60
C GLN A 45 -6.83 -8.91 2.41
N VAL A 46 -7.37 -8.39 3.51
CA VAL A 46 -8.53 -7.51 3.53
C VAL A 46 -8.27 -6.39 4.53
N ILE A 47 -8.68 -5.18 4.18
CA ILE A 47 -8.57 -4.05 5.10
C ILE A 47 -9.87 -4.02 5.92
N ASP A 48 -9.81 -4.57 7.13
CA ASP A 48 -10.94 -4.60 8.06
C ASP A 48 -10.86 -3.48 9.08
N ASP A 49 -11.88 -3.39 9.96
CA ASP A 49 -11.95 -2.35 10.97
C ASP A 49 -10.79 -2.41 11.96
N GLU A 50 -10.34 -3.62 12.31
CA GLU A 50 -9.22 -3.80 13.22
C GLU A 50 -7.94 -3.22 12.64
N LEU A 51 -7.67 -3.49 11.37
CA LEU A 51 -6.50 -2.95 10.70
C LEU A 51 -6.59 -1.42 10.60
N GLU A 52 -7.75 -0.88 10.24
CA GLU A 52 -7.95 0.57 10.19
C GLU A 52 -7.75 1.21 11.56
N THR A 53 -8.19 0.55 12.62
CA THR A 53 -8.00 1.05 13.98
C THR A 53 -6.51 1.12 14.32
N ARG A 54 -5.75 0.06 14.02
CA ARG A 54 -4.30 0.05 14.26
C ARG A 54 -3.61 1.18 13.49
N LEU A 55 -3.99 1.37 12.23
CA LEU A 55 -3.43 2.43 11.40
C LEU A 55 -3.73 3.82 11.97
N SER A 56 -4.98 4.07 12.32
CA SER A 56 -5.41 5.39 12.79
C SER A 56 -4.79 5.75 14.14
N LYS A 57 -4.49 4.77 14.97
CA LYS A 57 -3.82 5.00 16.26
C LYS A 57 -2.34 5.29 16.09
N ARG A 58 -1.71 4.74 15.08
CA ARG A 58 -0.26 4.85 14.89
C ARG A 58 0.14 6.02 14.00
N TYR A 59 -0.65 6.31 12.96
CA TYR A 59 -0.30 7.30 11.95
C TYR A 59 -1.36 8.39 11.83
N LYS A 60 -0.92 9.64 11.83
CA LYS A 60 -1.80 10.77 11.62
C LYS A 60 -2.42 10.75 10.23
N ASP A 61 -1.61 10.39 9.23
CA ASP A 61 -2.02 10.27 7.85
C ASP A 61 -2.35 8.81 7.48
N TRP A 62 -3.07 8.14 8.36
CA TRP A 62 -3.35 6.70 8.24
C TRP A 62 -4.06 6.33 6.93
N LYS A 63 -4.80 7.25 6.32
CA LYS A 63 -5.47 6.98 5.05
C LYS A 63 -4.48 6.74 3.92
N THR A 64 -3.33 7.43 3.95
CA THR A 64 -2.25 7.21 3.00
C THR A 64 -1.63 5.84 3.20
N TYR A 65 -1.43 5.44 4.45
CA TYR A 65 -0.93 4.09 4.77
C TYR A 65 -1.93 3.01 4.37
N ARG A 66 -3.21 3.26 4.58
CA ARG A 66 -4.26 2.34 4.12
C ARG A 66 -4.22 2.16 2.61
N ARG A 67 -4.03 3.25 1.86
CA ARG A 67 -3.90 3.19 0.39
C ARG A 67 -2.70 2.36 -0.02
N THR A 68 -1.60 2.46 0.71
CA THR A 68 -0.40 1.65 0.47
C THR A 68 -0.72 0.17 0.59
N ILE A 69 -1.44 -0.23 1.63
CA ILE A 69 -1.85 -1.62 1.83
C ILE A 69 -2.78 -2.06 0.70
N ARG A 70 -3.72 -1.22 0.29
CA ARG A 70 -4.63 -1.54 -0.80
C ARG A 70 -3.87 -1.83 -2.09
N PHE A 71 -2.89 -1.01 -2.42
CA PHE A 71 -2.06 -1.24 -3.60
C PHE A 71 -1.28 -2.55 -3.48
N PHE A 72 -0.77 -2.85 -2.29
CA PHE A 72 -0.04 -4.08 -2.07
C PHE A 72 -0.93 -5.31 -2.25
N ILE A 73 -2.12 -5.28 -1.67
CA ILE A 73 -3.10 -6.36 -1.83
C ILE A 73 -3.47 -6.53 -3.31
N ASP A 74 -3.72 -5.42 -4.01
CA ASP A 74 -4.06 -5.44 -5.43
C ASP A 74 -2.94 -6.07 -6.25
N SER A 75 -1.68 -5.79 -5.91
CA SER A 75 -0.54 -6.31 -6.66
C SER A 75 -0.49 -7.84 -6.66
N LYS A 76 -0.99 -8.47 -5.61
CA LYS A 76 -1.02 -9.92 -5.51
C LYS A 76 -2.04 -10.56 -6.43
N GLY A 77 -3.00 -9.79 -6.94
CA GLY A 77 -4.00 -10.27 -7.89
C GLY A 77 -3.52 -10.26 -9.34
N TYR A 78 -2.32 -9.80 -9.60
CA TYR A 78 -1.76 -9.76 -10.95
C TYR A 78 -0.56 -10.74 -11.11
#